data_469e951ebd7feedd7119953dba620087
#
_entry.id   469e951ebd7feedd7119953dba620087
#
_cell.length_a   1.000
_cell.length_b   1.000
_cell.length_c   1.000
_cell.angle_alpha   90.00
_cell.angle_beta   90.00
_cell.angle_gamma   90.00
#
_symmetry.space_group_name_H-M   'P 1'
#
loop_
_entity.id
_entity.type
_entity.pdbx_description
1 polymer ?
#
loop_
_entity_poly.entity_id
_entity_poly.type
_entity_poly.pdbx_seq_one_letter_code
_entity_poly.pdbx_strand_id
1 'polypeptide(L)'
;MKTEVIVIETERDLRAARKLVAALGSSRKPADVARLRAQALLLQAYEAARWPTSAPSAGDLLRYAMEQHGLAPADLAPLLGTHSRVSEILNGRRRLTLEMIRRLHQRLGIPADLLIAARPAAA
;
A
#
# COMPACT_ATOMS: atom_id res chain seq x y z
N MET A 1 -10.65 33.82 -10.64
CA MET A 1 -10.14 32.70 -9.82
C MET A 1 -9.75 31.56 -10.76
N LYS A 2 -8.47 31.22 -10.81
CA LYS A 2 -8.03 30.10 -11.67
C LYS A 2 -8.37 28.76 -11.02
N THR A 3 -9.28 28.04 -11.65
CA THR A 3 -9.64 26.69 -11.25
C THR A 3 -9.10 25.62 -12.20
N GLU A 4 -8.06 26.00 -12.96
CA GLU A 4 -7.47 25.11 -13.96
C GLU A 4 -6.74 23.96 -13.31
N VAL A 5 -6.99 22.76 -13.82
CA VAL A 5 -6.25 21.56 -13.51
C VAL A 5 -5.62 21.00 -14.78
N ILE A 6 -4.56 20.24 -14.62
CA ILE A 6 -3.88 19.57 -15.74
C ILE A 6 -4.54 18.21 -15.94
N VAL A 7 -5.18 17.98 -17.08
CA VAL A 7 -5.67 16.67 -17.48
C VAL A 7 -4.47 15.87 -17.97
N ILE A 8 -4.22 14.74 -17.36
CA ILE A 8 -3.00 13.96 -17.59
C ILE A 8 -3.25 12.91 -18.67
N GLU A 9 -2.61 13.10 -19.83
CA GLU A 9 -2.70 12.18 -20.95
C GLU A 9 -1.33 11.66 -21.39
N THR A 10 -0.26 12.41 -21.09
CA THR A 10 1.11 12.10 -21.50
C THR A 10 2.08 12.17 -20.31
N GLU A 11 3.30 11.65 -20.51
CA GLU A 11 4.38 11.78 -19.51
C GLU A 11 4.71 13.26 -19.21
N ARG A 12 4.60 14.11 -20.20
CA ARG A 12 4.80 15.54 -20.04
C ARG A 12 3.76 16.14 -19.10
N ASP A 13 2.48 15.75 -19.29
CA ASP A 13 1.38 16.18 -18.42
C ASP A 13 1.58 15.68 -17.00
N LEU A 14 2.06 14.44 -16.85
CA LEU A 14 2.35 13.84 -15.55
C LEU A 14 3.38 14.66 -14.78
N ARG A 15 4.47 15.02 -15.44
CA ARG A 15 5.52 15.84 -14.81
C ARG A 15 5.00 17.24 -14.43
N ALA A 16 4.21 17.85 -15.32
CA ALA A 16 3.59 19.14 -15.04
C ALA A 16 2.62 19.07 -13.86
N ALA A 17 1.81 18.01 -13.79
CA ALA A 17 0.86 17.81 -12.68
C ALA A 17 1.57 17.62 -11.35
N ARG A 18 2.64 16.83 -11.31
CA ARG A 18 3.46 16.64 -10.09
C ARG A 18 4.09 17.93 -9.62
N LYS A 19 4.59 18.73 -10.55
CA LYS A 19 5.18 20.04 -10.27
C LYS A 19 4.15 21.00 -9.69
N LEU A 20 2.93 21.01 -10.27
CA LEU A 20 1.83 21.83 -9.78
C LEU A 20 1.41 21.44 -8.37
N VAL A 21 1.26 20.14 -8.10
CA VAL A 21 0.92 19.63 -6.76
C VAL A 21 1.98 20.07 -5.74
N ALA A 22 3.25 19.96 -6.09
CA ALA A 22 4.34 20.41 -5.21
C ALA A 22 4.28 21.92 -4.95
N ALA A 23 3.98 22.72 -5.98
CA ALA A 23 3.87 24.18 -5.85
C ALA A 23 2.67 24.59 -4.99
N LEU A 24 1.53 23.91 -5.12
CA LEU A 24 0.32 24.23 -4.36
C LEU A 24 0.34 23.69 -2.93
N GLY A 25 1.21 22.71 -2.64
CA GLY A 25 1.23 22.01 -1.36
C GLY A 25 1.48 22.88 -0.14
N SER A 26 2.18 24.01 -0.32
CA SER A 26 2.47 24.95 0.77
C SER A 26 1.47 26.09 0.88
N SER A 27 0.52 26.22 -0.05
CA SER A 27 -0.47 27.29 -0.03
C SER A 27 -1.61 26.97 0.94
N ARG A 28 -2.08 28.00 1.64
CA ARG A 28 -3.24 27.91 2.53
C ARG A 28 -4.47 28.62 1.97
N LYS A 29 -4.36 29.20 0.78
CA LYS A 29 -5.49 29.88 0.14
C LYS A 29 -6.55 28.85 -0.23
N PRO A 30 -7.84 29.10 0.08
CA PRO A 30 -8.91 28.12 -0.21
C PRO A 30 -8.97 27.67 -1.67
N ALA A 31 -8.76 28.59 -2.60
CA ALA A 31 -8.75 28.28 -4.04
C ALA A 31 -7.62 27.32 -4.42
N ASP A 32 -6.43 27.54 -3.84
CA ASP A 32 -5.26 26.68 -4.08
C ASP A 32 -5.43 25.30 -3.43
N VAL A 33 -6.03 25.25 -2.24
CA VAL A 33 -6.32 24.00 -1.56
C VAL A 33 -7.31 23.16 -2.38
N ALA A 34 -8.36 23.78 -2.90
CA ALA A 34 -9.33 23.10 -3.74
C ALA A 34 -8.70 22.61 -5.05
N ARG A 35 -7.87 23.42 -5.67
CA ARG A 35 -7.14 23.08 -6.90
C ARG A 35 -6.17 21.92 -6.66
N LEU A 36 -5.44 21.98 -5.55
CA LEU A 36 -4.53 20.91 -5.14
C LEU A 36 -5.27 19.58 -4.98
N ARG A 37 -6.41 19.59 -4.30
CA ARG A 37 -7.23 18.40 -4.10
C ARG A 37 -7.67 17.79 -5.43
N ALA A 38 -8.19 18.61 -6.34
CA ALA A 38 -8.64 18.15 -7.65
C ALA A 38 -7.47 17.59 -8.47
N GLN A 39 -6.33 18.30 -8.49
CA GLN A 39 -5.15 17.85 -9.22
C GLN A 39 -4.59 16.56 -8.65
N ALA A 40 -4.57 16.42 -7.33
CA ALA A 40 -4.09 15.21 -6.66
C ALA A 40 -4.96 13.99 -7.01
N LEU A 41 -6.28 14.17 -7.10
CA LEU A 41 -7.20 13.11 -7.51
C LEU A 41 -6.95 12.66 -8.95
N LEU A 42 -6.74 13.61 -9.88
CA LEU A 42 -6.43 13.29 -11.27
C LEU A 42 -5.08 12.56 -11.39
N LEU A 43 -4.09 13.02 -10.64
CA LEU A 43 -2.76 12.41 -10.61
C LEU A 43 -2.83 10.98 -10.08
N GLN A 44 -3.54 10.77 -8.97
CA GLN A 44 -3.73 9.46 -8.37
C GLN A 44 -4.44 8.49 -9.33
N ALA A 45 -5.50 8.95 -9.99
CA ALA A 45 -6.25 8.15 -10.96
C ALA A 45 -5.38 7.72 -12.16
N TYR A 46 -4.56 8.64 -12.66
CA TYR A 46 -3.65 8.35 -13.78
C TYR A 46 -2.58 7.32 -13.38
N GLU A 47 -1.97 7.51 -12.21
CA GLU A 47 -0.95 6.59 -11.71
C GLU A 47 -1.52 5.20 -11.45
N ALA A 48 -2.72 5.12 -10.84
CA ALA A 48 -3.37 3.84 -10.56
C ALA A 48 -3.72 3.07 -11.84
N ALA A 49 -4.13 3.77 -12.90
CA ALA A 49 -4.44 3.14 -14.18
C ALA A 49 -3.19 2.68 -14.93
N ARG A 50 -2.11 3.44 -14.84
CA ARG A 50 -0.88 3.16 -15.59
C ARG A 50 0.05 2.20 -14.85
N TRP A 51 0.11 2.30 -13.55
CA TRP A 51 0.93 1.44 -12.70
C TRP A 51 0.07 0.79 -11.62
N PRO A 52 -0.76 -0.20 -12.00
CA PRO A 52 -1.58 -0.87 -11.01
C PRO A 52 -0.66 -1.54 -9.98
N THR A 53 -0.75 -1.10 -8.73
CA THR A 53 -0.09 -1.77 -7.64
C THR A 53 -0.85 -3.05 -7.36
N SER A 54 -0.20 -4.19 -7.55
CA SER A 54 -0.74 -5.45 -7.07
C SER A 54 -0.88 -5.38 -5.56
N ALA A 55 -1.86 -6.09 -5.00
CA ALA A 55 -2.00 -6.22 -3.55
C ALA A 55 -0.68 -6.72 -2.96
N PRO A 56 -0.26 -6.23 -1.77
CA PRO A 56 0.96 -6.71 -1.15
C PRO A 56 0.87 -8.21 -0.89
N SER A 57 1.99 -8.91 -0.98
CA SER A 57 2.05 -10.33 -0.66
C SER A 57 1.92 -10.54 0.85
N ALA A 58 1.59 -11.76 1.26
CA ALA A 58 1.57 -12.11 2.67
C ALA A 58 2.93 -11.85 3.32
N GLY A 59 4.02 -12.18 2.63
CA GLY A 59 5.38 -11.91 3.11
C GLY A 59 5.64 -10.43 3.34
N ASP A 60 5.18 -9.56 2.43
CA ASP A 60 5.34 -8.11 2.57
C ASP A 60 4.57 -7.57 3.78
N LEU A 61 3.34 -8.01 3.96
CA LEU A 61 2.51 -7.62 5.11
C LEU A 61 3.14 -8.05 6.43
N LEU A 62 3.68 -9.27 6.48
CA LEU A 62 4.34 -9.78 7.68
C LEU A 62 5.65 -9.06 7.97
N ARG A 63 6.44 -8.74 6.96
CA ARG A 63 7.68 -7.98 7.16
C ARG A 63 7.40 -6.59 7.69
N TYR A 64 6.37 -5.93 7.14
CA TYR A 64 5.95 -4.63 7.63
C TYR A 64 5.50 -4.70 9.09
N ALA A 65 4.68 -5.69 9.44
CA ALA A 65 4.21 -5.89 10.81
C ALA A 65 5.36 -6.20 11.78
N MET A 66 6.32 -7.02 11.37
CA MET A 66 7.53 -7.28 12.16
C MET A 66 8.30 -6.00 12.43
N GLU A 67 8.47 -5.18 11.44
CA GLU A 67 9.17 -3.90 11.56
C GLU A 67 8.44 -2.95 12.51
N GLN A 68 7.11 -2.84 12.37
CA GLN A 68 6.30 -1.96 13.20
C GLN A 68 6.24 -2.40 14.67
N HIS A 69 6.24 -3.70 14.92
CA HIS A 69 6.12 -4.26 16.28
C HIS A 69 7.45 -4.71 16.88
N GLY A 70 8.56 -4.55 16.16
CA GLY A 70 9.87 -5.00 16.62
C GLY A 70 9.99 -6.51 16.79
N LEU A 71 9.37 -7.28 15.89
CA LEU A 71 9.31 -8.73 15.96
C LEU A 71 10.34 -9.38 15.03
N ALA A 72 10.89 -10.51 15.48
CA ALA A 72 11.70 -11.39 14.66
C ALA A 72 10.82 -12.49 14.04
N PRO A 73 11.28 -13.17 12.97
CA PRO A 73 10.51 -14.28 12.39
C PRO A 73 10.10 -15.35 13.42
N ALA A 74 10.95 -15.64 14.39
CA ALA A 74 10.63 -16.59 15.45
C ALA A 74 9.39 -16.22 16.27
N ASP A 75 9.12 -14.93 16.40
CA ASP A 75 7.95 -14.44 17.16
C ASP A 75 6.64 -14.69 16.42
N LEU A 76 6.68 -14.97 15.13
CA LEU A 76 5.50 -15.30 14.33
C LEU A 76 5.11 -16.78 14.43
N ALA A 77 5.98 -17.64 14.94
CA ALA A 77 5.71 -19.07 15.04
C ALA A 77 4.43 -19.39 15.82
N PRO A 78 4.14 -18.76 16.98
CA PRO A 78 2.88 -18.99 17.69
C PRO A 78 1.63 -18.63 16.87
N LEU A 79 1.76 -17.69 15.91
CA LEU A 79 0.64 -17.24 15.08
C LEU A 79 0.48 -18.11 13.83
N LEU A 80 1.57 -18.65 13.30
CA LEU A 80 1.60 -19.36 12.02
C LEU A 80 1.81 -20.87 12.18
N GLY A 81 2.21 -21.31 13.35
CA GLY A 81 2.36 -22.72 13.69
C GLY A 81 3.80 -23.16 13.96
N THR A 82 4.68 -23.12 12.97
CA THR A 82 6.06 -23.56 13.10
C THR A 82 7.01 -22.60 12.43
N HIS A 83 8.30 -22.69 12.76
CA HIS A 83 9.33 -21.89 12.09
C HIS A 83 9.38 -22.17 10.59
N SER A 84 9.18 -23.43 10.19
CA SER A 84 9.14 -23.79 8.77
C SER A 84 8.00 -23.12 8.03
N ARG A 85 6.82 -23.07 8.65
CA ARG A 85 5.68 -22.37 8.06
C ARG A 85 5.89 -20.86 7.96
N VAL A 86 6.49 -20.26 8.97
CA VAL A 86 6.87 -18.85 8.94
C VAL A 86 7.76 -18.57 7.73
N SER A 87 8.82 -19.36 7.55
CA SER A 87 9.73 -19.23 6.43
C SER A 87 9.03 -19.42 5.09
N GLU A 88 8.19 -20.44 4.97
CA GLU A 88 7.45 -20.72 3.74
C GLU A 88 6.51 -19.58 3.36
N ILE A 89 5.82 -18.98 4.35
CA ILE A 89 4.90 -17.88 4.12
C ILE A 89 5.67 -16.60 3.74
N LEU A 90 6.75 -16.31 4.45
CA LEU A 90 7.59 -15.15 4.15
C LEU A 90 8.19 -15.22 2.74
N ASN A 91 8.51 -16.43 2.28
CA ASN A 91 9.09 -16.67 0.96
C ASN A 91 8.06 -16.95 -0.13
N GLY A 92 6.77 -16.85 0.19
CA GLY A 92 5.70 -17.01 -0.79
C GLY A 92 5.42 -18.44 -1.22
N ARG A 93 5.91 -19.43 -0.48
CA ARG A 93 5.73 -20.85 -0.79
C ARG A 93 4.47 -21.46 -0.19
N ARG A 94 3.82 -20.77 0.71
CA ARG A 94 2.63 -21.23 1.40
C ARG A 94 1.64 -20.09 1.56
N ARG A 95 0.37 -20.39 1.35
CA ARG A 95 -0.72 -19.43 1.55
C ARG A 95 -1.11 -19.37 3.02
N LEU A 96 -1.66 -18.23 3.42
CA LEU A 96 -2.24 -18.10 4.75
C LEU A 96 -3.55 -18.89 4.83
N THR A 97 -3.71 -19.63 5.92
CA THR A 97 -4.99 -20.24 6.24
C THR A 97 -5.90 -19.22 6.91
N LEU A 98 -7.21 -19.48 6.93
CA LEU A 98 -8.16 -18.61 7.61
C LEU A 98 -7.80 -18.40 9.09
N GLU A 99 -7.35 -19.46 9.76
CA GLU A 99 -6.95 -19.39 11.16
C GLU A 99 -5.73 -18.50 11.36
N MET A 100 -4.75 -18.59 10.46
CA MET A 100 -3.60 -17.68 10.47
C MET A 100 -4.02 -16.23 10.29
N ILE A 101 -4.95 -15.97 9.35
CA ILE A 101 -5.49 -14.64 9.11
C ILE A 101 -6.15 -14.07 10.37
N ARG A 102 -6.95 -14.88 11.05
CA ARG A 102 -7.59 -14.48 12.30
C ARG A 102 -6.57 -14.11 13.37
N ARG A 103 -5.56 -14.92 13.57
CA ARG A 103 -4.52 -14.69 14.57
C ARG A 103 -3.71 -13.44 14.25
N LEU A 104 -3.30 -13.27 12.99
CA LEU A 104 -2.55 -12.10 12.56
C LEU A 104 -3.36 -10.82 12.72
N HIS A 105 -4.64 -10.86 12.37
CA HIS A 105 -5.55 -9.72 12.54
C HIS A 105 -5.74 -9.38 14.02
N GLN A 106 -6.00 -10.38 14.85
CA GLN A 106 -6.27 -10.17 16.28
C GLN A 106 -5.03 -9.75 17.06
N ARG A 107 -3.88 -10.35 16.75
CA ARG A 107 -2.65 -10.13 17.52
C ARG A 107 -1.81 -8.97 17.03
N LEU A 108 -1.75 -8.75 15.73
CA LEU A 108 -0.90 -7.72 15.13
C LEU A 108 -1.68 -6.55 14.55
N GLY A 109 -3.01 -6.62 14.52
CA GLY A 109 -3.84 -5.55 13.99
C GLY A 109 -3.74 -5.38 12.47
N ILE A 110 -3.25 -6.39 11.76
CA ILE A 110 -3.19 -6.32 10.30
C ILE A 110 -4.62 -6.37 9.76
N PRO A 111 -5.01 -5.44 8.87
CA PRO A 111 -6.36 -5.45 8.29
C PRO A 111 -6.68 -6.79 7.63
N ALA A 112 -7.82 -7.38 8.00
CA ALA A 112 -8.20 -8.69 7.50
C ALA A 112 -8.38 -8.72 5.99
N ASP A 113 -8.90 -7.65 5.40
CA ASP A 113 -9.08 -7.52 3.96
C ASP A 113 -7.76 -7.60 3.20
N LEU A 114 -6.69 -7.02 3.74
CA LEU A 114 -5.36 -7.11 3.14
C LEU A 114 -4.81 -8.53 3.21
N LEU A 115 -5.04 -9.22 4.32
CA LEU A 115 -4.60 -10.61 4.50
C LEU A 115 -5.36 -11.56 3.57
N ILE A 116 -6.66 -11.33 3.37
CA ILE A 116 -7.49 -12.13 2.47
C ILE A 116 -7.07 -11.92 1.01
N ALA A 117 -6.77 -10.67 0.64
CA ALA A 117 -6.35 -10.32 -0.71
C ALA A 117 -4.89 -10.70 -0.99
N ALA A 118 -4.09 -10.98 0.05
CA ALA A 118 -2.67 -11.25 -0.10
C ALA A 118 -2.42 -12.50 -0.94
N ARG A 119 -1.54 -12.35 -1.93
CA ARG A 119 -1.12 -13.48 -2.77
C ARG A 119 0.23 -13.99 -2.26
N PRO A 120 0.55 -15.28 -2.49
CA PRO A 120 1.92 -15.72 -2.29
C PRO A 120 2.81 -14.91 -3.23
N ALA A 121 4.03 -14.61 -2.79
CA ALA A 121 4.98 -13.92 -3.65
C ALA A 121 5.09 -14.72 -4.95
N ALA A 122 5.05 -14.03 -6.09
CA ALA A 122 5.19 -14.68 -7.38
C ALA A 122 6.51 -15.43 -7.41
N ALA A 123 6.41 -16.71 -7.65
CA ALA A 123 7.57 -17.56 -7.83
C ALA A 123 8.29 -17.17 -9.14
#